data_3ff72d281458630db9076fee8a264154
#
_entry.id   3ff72d281458630db9076fee8a264154
#
_cell.length_a   1.000
_cell.length_b   1.000
_cell.length_c   1.000
_cell.angle_alpha   90.00
_cell.angle_beta   90.00
_cell.angle_gamma   90.00
#
_symmetry.space_group_name_H-M   'P 1'
#
loop_
_entity.id
_entity.type
_entity.pdbx_description
1 polymer ?
#
loop_
_entity_poly.entity_id
_entity_poly.type
_entity_poly.pdbx_seq_one_letter_code
_entity_poly.pdbx_strand_id
1 'polypeptide(L)'
;RDTGLLIADAIKSKLAEFDGLIAKLAKSAGMEKVDVLRTFTFNLGKIGLPPGITLADALDVLYKAVQRPIVLIIDEAQHALTTEAGTNAMFALKAARDQMNQGVDAPRLFLVFTGSNRDKLANLLLNRTQPFFGSRVTNFPLLGRAYVAAYTAWVNQHLAPDNQFKEDDIFAAFQLVGHRPEMLKGIVSEIALELGEAANMGDLLTRGAQGWRDRIWGEIESEYSALTEIQRAVLAVLIERGQAYSPFSEDSMKAYAARLGHSEFSTATVQAALDALRDKNLIWKESRGAYALEDESLALWFRETRGAHAVPPKLGA
;
A
#
# COMPACT_ATOMS: atom_id res chain seq x y z
N ARG A 1 3.94 -5.72 18.67
CA ARG A 1 5.15 -4.91 18.94
C ARG A 1 4.83 -3.46 18.65
N ASP A 2 5.31 -2.56 19.50
CA ASP A 2 5.07 -1.11 19.34
C ASP A 2 5.82 -0.59 18.10
N THR A 3 5.09 -0.03 17.14
CA THR A 3 5.64 0.45 15.86
C THR A 3 6.64 1.59 16.07
N GLY A 4 6.44 2.44 17.10
CA GLY A 4 7.39 3.50 17.46
C GLY A 4 8.74 2.93 17.88
N LEU A 5 8.75 1.84 18.65
CA LEU A 5 9.97 1.12 19.03
C LEU A 5 10.66 0.48 17.85
N LEU A 6 9.90 -0.10 16.90
CA LEU A 6 10.46 -0.70 15.68
C LEU A 6 11.15 0.33 14.79
N ILE A 7 10.55 1.52 14.63
CA ILE A 7 11.18 2.62 13.89
C ILE A 7 12.47 3.08 14.59
N ALA A 8 12.42 3.25 15.91
CA ALA A 8 13.57 3.62 16.70
C ALA A 8 14.71 2.61 16.59
N ASP A 9 14.38 1.32 16.70
CA ASP A 9 15.36 0.23 16.61
C ASP A 9 15.97 0.12 15.20
N ALA A 10 15.17 0.32 14.15
CA ALA A 10 15.65 0.32 12.77
C ALA A 10 16.63 1.47 12.51
N ILE A 11 16.29 2.68 12.95
CA ILE A 11 17.17 3.85 12.83
C ILE A 11 18.46 3.63 13.65
N LYS A 12 18.35 3.12 14.87
CA LYS A 12 19.49 2.80 15.73
C LYS A 12 20.41 1.76 15.11
N SER A 13 19.84 0.69 14.54
CA SER A 13 20.61 -0.34 13.83
C SER A 13 21.38 0.25 12.65
N LYS A 14 20.76 1.12 11.87
CA LYS A 14 21.43 1.82 10.76
C LYS A 14 22.49 2.81 11.22
N LEU A 15 22.25 3.55 12.29
CA LEU A 15 23.25 4.44 12.88
C LEU A 15 24.46 3.65 13.40
N ALA A 16 24.26 2.44 13.94
CA ALA A 16 25.35 1.59 14.40
C ALA A 16 26.31 1.15 13.27
N GLU A 17 25.83 1.01 12.04
CA GLU A 17 26.69 0.75 10.87
C GLU A 17 27.70 1.89 10.61
N PHE A 18 27.40 3.10 11.08
CA PHE A 18 28.25 4.30 10.95
C PHE A 18 28.95 4.69 12.27
N ASP A 19 29.09 3.77 13.18
CA ASP A 19 29.60 3.96 14.55
C ASP A 19 30.95 4.70 14.60
N GLY A 20 31.86 4.43 13.67
CA GLY A 20 33.16 5.09 13.59
C GLY A 20 33.05 6.58 13.22
N LEU A 21 32.08 6.94 12.40
CA LEU A 21 31.80 8.33 11.98
C LEU A 21 31.05 9.09 13.09
N ILE A 22 30.06 8.46 13.69
CA ILE A 22 29.30 9.04 14.81
C ILE A 22 30.23 9.29 16.00
N ALA A 23 31.16 8.38 16.30
CA ALA A 23 32.14 8.57 17.36
C ALA A 23 33.09 9.76 17.10
N LYS A 24 33.54 9.96 15.86
CA LYS A 24 34.36 11.11 15.49
C LYS A 24 33.60 12.43 15.63
N LEU A 25 32.32 12.46 15.23
CA LEU A 25 31.47 13.66 15.31
C LEU A 25 31.03 13.95 16.75
N ALA A 26 30.67 12.95 17.54
CA ALA A 26 30.38 13.11 18.97
C ALA A 26 31.59 13.71 19.69
N LYS A 27 32.79 13.24 19.42
CA LYS A 27 34.04 13.77 19.99
C LYS A 27 34.30 15.22 19.56
N SER A 28 34.04 15.57 18.30
CA SER A 28 34.18 16.96 17.82
C SER A 28 33.12 17.91 18.36
N ALA A 29 31.97 17.41 18.77
CA ALA A 29 30.87 18.15 19.39
C ALA A 29 30.92 18.15 20.93
N GLY A 30 31.92 17.55 21.55
CA GLY A 30 32.06 17.46 23.00
C GLY A 30 31.06 16.50 23.68
N MET A 31 30.52 15.54 22.94
CA MET A 31 29.50 14.58 23.40
C MET A 31 30.08 13.16 23.48
N GLU A 32 29.66 12.39 24.48
CA GLU A 32 30.04 10.99 24.56
C GLU A 32 29.18 10.12 23.61
N LYS A 33 29.82 9.19 22.90
CA LYS A 33 29.18 8.25 21.95
C LYS A 33 28.01 7.49 22.54
N VAL A 34 28.12 7.10 23.81
CA VAL A 34 27.11 6.32 24.53
C VAL A 34 25.83 7.14 24.76
N ASP A 35 25.98 8.45 24.96
CA ASP A 35 24.85 9.36 25.20
C ASP A 35 24.04 9.59 23.94
N VAL A 36 24.66 9.69 22.76
CA VAL A 36 23.99 9.82 21.46
C VAL A 36 23.07 8.61 21.23
N LEU A 37 23.60 7.40 21.39
CA LEU A 37 22.86 6.15 21.13
C LEU A 37 21.82 5.83 22.22
N ARG A 38 22.09 6.18 23.50
CA ARG A 38 21.13 6.00 24.61
C ARG A 38 19.97 6.99 24.54
N THR A 39 20.25 8.24 24.25
CA THR A 39 19.23 9.30 24.14
C THR A 39 18.29 9.02 22.98
N PHE A 40 18.78 8.42 21.89
CA PHE A 40 17.99 7.99 20.75
C PHE A 40 16.90 6.98 21.12
N THR A 41 17.15 6.11 22.08
CA THR A 41 16.22 5.06 22.52
C THR A 41 15.03 5.61 23.33
N PHE A 42 15.19 6.76 23.97
CA PHE A 42 14.20 7.29 24.92
C PHE A 42 13.31 8.40 24.36
N ASN A 43 13.67 9.10 23.30
CA ASN A 43 13.01 10.35 22.88
C ASN A 43 12.04 10.25 21.71
N LEU A 44 11.94 9.11 21.04
CA LEU A 44 10.96 8.91 19.95
C LEU A 44 9.50 8.84 20.44
N GLY A 45 9.28 8.59 21.72
CA GLY A 45 7.95 8.46 22.32
C GLY A 45 7.47 9.63 23.19
N LYS A 46 8.27 10.68 23.40
CA LYS A 46 7.88 11.79 24.31
C LYS A 46 8.21 13.15 23.72
N ILE A 47 7.22 13.81 23.18
CA ILE A 47 7.28 15.24 22.82
C ILE A 47 7.29 16.04 24.16
N GLY A 48 8.33 16.84 24.37
CA GLY A 48 8.40 17.75 25.52
C GLY A 48 9.33 17.36 26.68
N LEU A 49 10.34 16.52 26.46
CA LEU A 49 11.36 16.20 27.45
C LEU A 49 12.57 17.17 27.43
N PRO A 50 13.28 17.28 28.58
CA PRO A 50 14.42 18.18 28.77
C PRO A 50 15.60 17.86 27.84
N PRO A 51 16.64 18.71 27.75
CA PRO A 51 17.63 18.77 26.68
C PRO A 51 18.33 17.43 26.45
N GLY A 52 17.93 16.76 25.38
CA GLY A 52 18.52 15.54 24.85
C GLY A 52 18.61 15.66 23.34
N ILE A 53 19.44 14.85 22.72
CA ILE A 53 19.60 14.81 21.27
C ILE A 53 18.26 14.43 20.63
N THR A 54 17.76 15.25 19.74
CA THR A 54 16.55 14.98 18.98
C THR A 54 16.84 14.02 17.82
N LEU A 55 15.78 13.42 17.25
CA LEU A 55 15.88 12.65 16.01
C LEU A 55 16.51 13.49 14.88
N ALA A 56 16.17 14.77 14.79
CA ALA A 56 16.73 15.70 13.82
C ALA A 56 18.23 15.87 14.01
N ASP A 57 18.71 16.02 15.25
CA ASP A 57 20.13 16.16 15.52
C ASP A 57 20.93 14.92 15.12
N ALA A 58 20.39 13.72 15.42
CA ALA A 58 21.02 12.46 15.05
C ALA A 58 21.08 12.27 13.52
N LEU A 59 20.01 12.61 12.80
CA LEU A 59 19.99 12.54 11.35
C LEU A 59 20.88 13.63 10.70
N ASP A 60 20.99 14.82 11.31
CA ASP A 60 21.90 15.86 10.83
C ASP A 60 23.37 15.44 10.99
N VAL A 61 23.71 14.78 12.09
CA VAL A 61 25.04 14.16 12.30
C VAL A 61 25.33 13.14 11.21
N LEU A 62 24.35 12.27 10.92
CA LEU A 62 24.50 11.28 9.83
C LEU A 62 24.66 11.96 8.47
N TYR A 63 23.84 12.97 8.17
CA TYR A 63 23.95 13.74 6.92
C TYR A 63 25.33 14.39 6.76
N LYS A 64 25.85 15.03 7.81
CA LYS A 64 27.17 15.64 7.81
C LYS A 64 28.30 14.62 7.59
N ALA A 65 28.10 13.40 8.05
CA ALA A 65 29.06 12.31 7.86
C ALA A 65 29.05 11.78 6.41
N VAL A 66 27.86 11.56 5.85
CA VAL A 66 27.69 10.89 4.55
C VAL A 66 27.72 11.90 3.40
N GLN A 67 27.40 13.18 3.64
CA GLN A 67 27.29 14.26 2.66
C GLN A 67 26.35 13.91 1.48
N ARG A 68 25.31 13.13 1.77
CA ARG A 68 24.27 12.72 0.81
C ARG A 68 22.89 12.79 1.47
N PRO A 69 21.82 13.07 0.70
CA PRO A 69 20.47 13.02 1.24
C PRO A 69 20.14 11.68 1.90
N ILE A 70 19.45 11.76 3.03
CA ILE A 70 18.95 10.60 3.75
C ILE A 70 17.54 10.31 3.24
N VAL A 71 17.25 9.06 2.89
CA VAL A 71 15.92 8.59 2.55
C VAL A 71 15.49 7.55 3.58
N LEU A 72 14.43 7.85 4.33
CA LEU A 72 13.81 6.89 5.23
C LEU A 72 12.55 6.33 4.58
N ILE A 73 12.54 5.02 4.35
CA ILE A 73 11.39 4.30 3.82
C ILE A 73 10.75 3.55 4.98
N ILE A 74 9.48 3.84 5.24
CA ILE A 74 8.71 3.22 6.32
C ILE A 74 7.55 2.48 5.67
N ASP A 75 7.67 1.16 5.65
CA ASP A 75 6.66 0.26 5.12
C ASP A 75 5.54 0.06 6.15
N GLU A 76 4.31 -0.17 5.66
CA GLU A 76 3.10 -0.33 6.48
C GLU A 76 2.91 0.82 7.50
N ALA A 77 3.18 2.06 7.07
CA ALA A 77 3.20 3.25 7.92
C ALA A 77 1.87 3.51 8.66
N GLN A 78 0.73 3.02 8.13
CA GLN A 78 -0.57 3.13 8.79
C GLN A 78 -0.61 2.46 10.17
N HIS A 79 0.24 1.44 10.42
CA HIS A 79 0.32 0.79 11.72
C HIS A 79 0.88 1.70 12.81
N ALA A 80 1.64 2.73 12.44
CA ALA A 80 2.11 3.71 13.42
C ALA A 80 0.97 4.49 14.09
N LEU A 81 -0.17 4.64 13.42
CA LEU A 81 -1.33 5.35 13.97
C LEU A 81 -2.16 4.54 14.96
N THR A 82 -1.86 3.27 15.15
CA THR A 82 -2.61 2.39 16.07
C THR A 82 -2.20 2.56 17.53
N THR A 83 -1.08 3.23 17.79
CA THR A 83 -0.56 3.48 19.13
C THR A 83 -0.17 4.95 19.31
N GLU A 84 -0.22 5.43 20.55
CA GLU A 84 0.24 6.78 20.91
C GLU A 84 1.75 6.95 20.61
N ALA A 85 2.55 5.95 20.94
CA ALA A 85 3.98 5.96 20.69
C ALA A 85 4.31 6.03 19.19
N GLY A 86 3.58 5.28 18.34
CA GLY A 86 3.71 5.35 16.91
C GLY A 86 3.31 6.71 16.34
N THR A 87 2.21 7.27 16.80
CA THR A 87 1.77 8.62 16.43
C THR A 87 2.83 9.67 16.81
N ASN A 88 3.38 9.60 18.02
CA ASN A 88 4.45 10.49 18.49
C ASN A 88 5.73 10.34 17.65
N ALA A 89 6.08 9.11 17.21
CA ALA A 89 7.19 8.86 16.31
C ALA A 89 6.98 9.55 14.95
N MET A 90 5.76 9.52 14.41
CA MET A 90 5.44 10.21 13.15
C MET A 90 5.54 11.74 13.28
N PHE A 91 5.15 12.33 14.42
CA PHE A 91 5.38 13.76 14.71
C PHE A 91 6.88 14.08 14.80
N ALA A 92 7.68 13.23 15.46
CA ALA A 92 9.13 13.41 15.55
C ALA A 92 9.80 13.32 14.16
N LEU A 93 9.38 12.40 13.30
CA LEU A 93 9.86 12.29 11.91
C LEU A 93 9.52 13.55 11.09
N LYS A 94 8.29 14.08 11.24
CA LYS A 94 7.92 15.35 10.61
C LYS A 94 8.80 16.49 11.08
N ALA A 95 8.98 16.64 12.39
CA ALA A 95 9.80 17.70 12.96
C ALA A 95 11.25 17.60 12.46
N ALA A 96 11.82 16.39 12.42
CA ALA A 96 13.16 16.13 11.88
C ALA A 96 13.27 16.52 10.40
N ARG A 97 12.30 16.12 9.56
CA ARG A 97 12.28 16.50 8.15
C ARG A 97 12.21 18.01 7.97
N ASP A 98 11.32 18.67 8.70
CA ASP A 98 11.12 20.11 8.56
C ASP A 98 12.38 20.88 9.02
N GLN A 99 13.00 20.50 10.14
CA GLN A 99 14.23 21.09 10.63
C GLN A 99 15.41 20.89 9.67
N MET A 100 15.61 19.67 9.16
CA MET A 100 16.73 19.36 8.27
C MET A 100 16.60 19.99 6.88
N ASN A 101 15.37 20.23 6.42
CA ASN A 101 15.10 20.80 5.10
C ASN A 101 14.83 22.32 5.13
N GLN A 102 14.83 22.95 6.30
CA GLN A 102 14.60 24.37 6.41
C GLN A 102 15.82 25.17 5.97
N GLY A 103 15.60 26.15 5.07
CA GLY A 103 16.64 27.11 4.67
C GLY A 103 17.78 26.50 3.85
N VAL A 104 17.55 25.37 3.18
CA VAL A 104 18.54 24.71 2.30
C VAL A 104 18.03 24.67 0.86
N ASP A 105 18.95 24.75 -0.10
CA ASP A 105 18.63 24.74 -1.53
C ASP A 105 18.13 23.35 -2.01
N ALA A 106 18.61 22.28 -1.36
CA ALA A 106 18.22 20.90 -1.68
C ALA A 106 17.84 20.15 -0.40
N PRO A 107 16.74 19.37 -0.43
CA PRO A 107 16.31 18.57 0.71
C PRO A 107 17.39 17.58 1.17
N ARG A 108 17.58 17.51 2.49
CA ARG A 108 18.54 16.60 3.16
C ARG A 108 17.91 15.33 3.68
N LEU A 109 16.59 15.38 4.01
CA LEU A 109 15.83 14.26 4.51
C LEU A 109 14.55 14.07 3.70
N PHE A 110 14.40 12.89 3.13
CA PHE A 110 13.19 12.42 2.47
C PHE A 110 12.52 11.34 3.30
N LEU A 111 11.20 11.42 3.44
CA LEU A 111 10.38 10.40 4.07
C LEU A 111 9.48 9.78 3.01
N VAL A 112 9.54 8.46 2.86
CA VAL A 112 8.69 7.68 1.98
C VAL A 112 7.88 6.73 2.84
N PHE A 113 6.56 6.83 2.76
CA PHE A 113 5.64 5.95 3.47
C PHE A 113 4.95 5.05 2.46
N THR A 114 4.96 3.75 2.73
CA THR A 114 4.18 2.76 1.99
C THR A 114 3.16 2.11 2.91
N GLY A 115 2.14 1.51 2.35
CA GLY A 115 1.12 0.79 3.11
C GLY A 115 0.19 0.03 2.18
N SER A 116 -0.20 -1.16 2.61
CA SER A 116 -1.09 -2.04 1.87
C SER A 116 -2.55 -1.60 1.94
N ASN A 117 -2.93 -0.79 2.94
CA ASN A 117 -4.27 -0.23 3.10
C ASN A 117 -4.26 1.27 2.81
N ARG A 118 -4.80 1.64 1.65
CA ARG A 118 -4.80 3.02 1.16
C ARG A 118 -5.61 3.96 2.04
N ASP A 119 -6.77 3.52 2.53
CA ASP A 119 -7.62 4.35 3.38
C ASP A 119 -6.94 4.70 4.71
N LYS A 120 -6.32 3.74 5.35
CA LYS A 120 -5.58 3.96 6.60
C LYS A 120 -4.33 4.80 6.36
N LEU A 121 -3.59 4.55 5.26
CA LEU A 121 -2.42 5.37 4.91
C LEU A 121 -2.83 6.80 4.56
N ALA A 122 -3.91 7.00 3.81
CA ALA A 122 -4.44 8.31 3.45
C ALA A 122 -4.88 9.12 4.69
N ASN A 123 -5.28 8.48 5.78
CA ASN A 123 -5.62 9.17 7.02
C ASN A 123 -4.45 10.01 7.58
N LEU A 124 -3.18 9.57 7.40
CA LEU A 124 -1.98 10.35 7.75
C LEU A 124 -1.93 11.72 7.04
N LEU A 125 -2.59 11.83 5.89
CA LEU A 125 -2.47 12.95 4.96
C LEU A 125 -3.76 13.79 4.88
N LEU A 126 -4.91 13.18 5.12
CA LEU A 126 -6.23 13.80 4.98
C LEU A 126 -6.76 14.37 6.30
N ASN A 127 -6.31 13.85 7.43
CA ASN A 127 -6.75 14.31 8.74
C ASN A 127 -5.86 15.46 9.24
N ARG A 128 -6.48 16.60 9.57
CA ARG A 128 -5.79 17.82 10.02
C ARG A 128 -4.99 17.65 11.31
N THR A 129 -5.32 16.66 12.12
CA THR A 129 -4.61 16.36 13.37
C THR A 129 -3.37 15.52 13.17
N GLN A 130 -3.18 14.97 11.94
CA GLN A 130 -2.07 14.09 11.63
C GLN A 130 -0.82 14.86 11.16
N PRO A 131 0.39 14.33 11.44
CA PRO A 131 1.65 15.06 11.21
C PRO A 131 1.89 15.40 9.73
N PHE A 132 1.42 14.59 8.80
CA PHE A 132 1.67 14.78 7.36
C PHE A 132 0.47 15.34 6.60
N PHE A 133 -0.45 16.00 7.30
CA PHE A 133 -1.59 16.64 6.67
C PHE A 133 -1.19 17.54 5.50
N GLY A 134 -1.87 17.36 4.35
CA GLY A 134 -1.62 18.13 3.13
C GLY A 134 -0.53 17.55 2.22
N SER A 135 0.13 16.45 2.61
CA SER A 135 1.00 15.71 1.70
C SER A 135 0.17 14.93 0.66
N ARG A 136 0.82 14.47 -0.43
CA ARG A 136 0.14 13.77 -1.51
C ARG A 136 0.27 12.26 -1.36
N VAL A 137 -0.82 11.53 -1.62
CA VAL A 137 -0.77 10.09 -1.94
C VAL A 137 -0.41 9.97 -3.42
N THR A 138 0.51 9.08 -3.73
CA THR A 138 0.85 8.73 -5.11
C THR A 138 0.61 7.25 -5.29
N ASN A 139 -0.13 6.88 -6.34
CA ASN A 139 -0.29 5.48 -6.67
C ASN A 139 1.05 4.89 -7.06
N PHE A 140 1.41 3.77 -6.44
CA PHE A 140 2.59 3.02 -6.84
C PHE A 140 2.30 2.37 -8.20
N PRO A 141 3.17 2.54 -9.22
CA PRO A 141 2.93 1.99 -10.53
C PRO A 141 2.94 0.46 -10.48
N LEU A 142 2.00 -0.17 -11.21
CA LEU A 142 1.99 -1.61 -11.35
C LEU A 142 3.24 -2.07 -12.10
N LEU A 143 3.75 -3.23 -11.69
CA LEU A 143 4.82 -3.90 -12.42
C LEU A 143 4.32 -4.34 -13.79
N GLY A 144 5.13 -4.10 -14.82
CA GLY A 144 4.78 -4.35 -16.20
C GLY A 144 5.70 -5.36 -16.88
N ARG A 145 5.80 -5.28 -18.22
CA ARG A 145 6.62 -6.18 -19.04
C ARG A 145 8.08 -6.25 -18.65
N ALA A 146 8.69 -5.15 -18.23
CA ALA A 146 10.09 -5.16 -17.78
C ALA A 146 10.33 -6.08 -16.58
N TYR A 147 9.39 -6.11 -15.61
CA TYR A 147 9.43 -7.08 -14.52
C TYR A 147 9.27 -8.52 -15.04
N VAL A 148 8.30 -8.76 -15.91
CA VAL A 148 8.03 -10.08 -16.48
C VAL A 148 9.22 -10.60 -17.27
N ALA A 149 9.85 -9.77 -18.10
CA ALA A 149 11.06 -10.15 -18.85
C ALA A 149 12.19 -10.59 -17.91
N ALA A 150 12.47 -9.78 -16.87
CA ALA A 150 13.51 -10.12 -15.88
C ALA A 150 13.17 -11.39 -15.09
N TYR A 151 11.90 -11.55 -14.67
CA TYR A 151 11.43 -12.72 -13.96
C TYR A 151 11.50 -13.99 -14.82
N THR A 152 11.02 -13.93 -16.07
CA THR A 152 11.08 -15.05 -17.02
C THR A 152 12.51 -15.48 -17.30
N ALA A 153 13.41 -14.52 -17.54
CA ALA A 153 14.82 -14.81 -17.74
C ALA A 153 15.43 -15.51 -16.51
N TRP A 154 15.09 -15.05 -15.31
CA TRP A 154 15.57 -15.67 -14.06
C TRP A 154 15.02 -17.08 -13.86
N VAL A 155 13.72 -17.32 -14.08
CA VAL A 155 13.12 -18.65 -13.95
C VAL A 155 13.72 -19.63 -14.96
N ASN A 156 13.84 -19.21 -16.21
CA ASN A 156 14.32 -20.06 -17.31
C ASN A 156 15.78 -20.51 -17.14
N GLN A 157 16.59 -19.77 -16.35
CA GLN A 157 17.96 -20.23 -16.02
C GLN A 157 17.97 -21.52 -15.20
N HIS A 158 16.86 -21.85 -14.52
CA HIS A 158 16.73 -23.02 -13.66
C HIS A 158 15.91 -24.16 -14.30
N LEU A 159 15.46 -23.96 -15.54
CA LEU A 159 14.64 -24.93 -16.28
C LEU A 159 15.40 -25.52 -17.45
N ALA A 160 15.09 -26.78 -17.79
CA ALA A 160 15.56 -27.41 -19.00
C ALA A 160 15.06 -26.64 -20.23
N PRO A 161 15.81 -26.63 -21.37
CA PRO A 161 15.45 -25.84 -22.57
C PRO A 161 14.02 -26.09 -23.07
N ASP A 162 13.57 -27.33 -23.01
CA ASP A 162 12.24 -27.73 -23.49
C ASP A 162 11.10 -27.31 -22.52
N ASN A 163 11.45 -26.92 -21.31
CA ASN A 163 10.51 -26.55 -20.24
C ASN A 163 10.55 -25.05 -19.91
N GLN A 164 11.15 -24.25 -20.77
CA GLN A 164 11.22 -22.81 -20.56
C GLN A 164 9.91 -22.12 -20.90
N PHE A 165 9.57 -21.12 -20.09
CA PHE A 165 8.40 -20.28 -20.30
C PHE A 165 8.67 -19.22 -21.37
N LYS A 166 7.65 -18.91 -22.16
CA LYS A 166 7.64 -17.73 -23.03
C LYS A 166 7.24 -16.50 -22.23
N GLU A 167 7.88 -15.38 -22.49
CA GLU A 167 7.59 -14.12 -21.81
C GLU A 167 6.13 -13.69 -21.97
N ASP A 168 5.55 -13.87 -23.17
CA ASP A 168 4.15 -13.49 -23.40
C ASP A 168 3.17 -14.35 -22.61
N ASP A 169 3.44 -15.64 -22.40
CA ASP A 169 2.60 -16.51 -21.59
C ASP A 169 2.66 -16.11 -20.10
N ILE A 170 3.87 -15.80 -19.59
CA ILE A 170 4.06 -15.26 -18.23
C ILE A 170 3.36 -13.90 -18.08
N PHE A 171 3.43 -13.03 -19.11
CA PHE A 171 2.76 -11.74 -19.04
C PHE A 171 1.24 -11.87 -19.04
N ALA A 172 0.68 -12.76 -19.86
CA ALA A 172 -0.75 -13.05 -19.87
C ALA A 172 -1.24 -13.59 -18.51
N ALA A 173 -0.50 -14.54 -17.92
CA ALA A 173 -0.79 -15.04 -16.58
C ALA A 173 -0.69 -13.93 -15.52
N PHE A 174 0.33 -13.06 -15.61
CA PHE A 174 0.52 -11.94 -14.69
C PHE A 174 -0.63 -10.93 -14.74
N GLN A 175 -1.16 -10.65 -15.94
CA GLN A 175 -2.36 -9.80 -16.09
C GLN A 175 -3.60 -10.44 -15.46
N LEU A 176 -3.80 -11.77 -15.65
CA LEU A 176 -4.94 -12.50 -15.07
C LEU A 176 -4.96 -12.45 -13.54
N VAL A 177 -3.79 -12.42 -12.89
CA VAL A 177 -3.69 -12.32 -11.42
C VAL A 177 -3.52 -10.87 -10.94
N GLY A 178 -3.85 -9.88 -11.76
CA GLY A 178 -3.88 -8.46 -11.36
C GLY A 178 -2.51 -7.86 -11.10
N HIS A 179 -1.48 -8.25 -11.85
CA HIS A 179 -0.09 -7.77 -11.70
C HIS A 179 0.50 -8.02 -10.30
N ARG A 180 0.14 -9.13 -9.66
CA ARG A 180 0.60 -9.53 -8.32
C ARG A 180 1.78 -10.51 -8.40
N PRO A 181 3.02 -10.08 -8.07
CA PRO A 181 4.22 -10.92 -8.19
C PRO A 181 4.17 -12.21 -7.37
N GLU A 182 3.59 -12.15 -6.18
CA GLU A 182 3.48 -13.32 -5.28
C GLU A 182 2.61 -14.42 -5.91
N MET A 183 1.49 -14.03 -6.53
CA MET A 183 0.60 -14.98 -7.19
C MET A 183 1.24 -15.60 -8.41
N LEU A 184 1.89 -14.80 -9.25
CA LEU A 184 2.65 -15.32 -10.39
C LEU A 184 3.73 -16.31 -9.94
N LYS A 185 4.48 -15.95 -8.89
CA LYS A 185 5.51 -16.82 -8.30
C LYS A 185 4.92 -18.11 -7.74
N GLY A 186 3.74 -18.04 -7.10
CA GLY A 186 3.01 -19.21 -6.61
C GLY A 186 2.67 -20.17 -7.74
N ILE A 187 2.05 -19.66 -8.83
CA ILE A 187 1.68 -20.46 -10.01
C ILE A 187 2.91 -21.14 -10.64
N VAL A 188 3.98 -20.37 -10.86
CA VAL A 188 5.22 -20.92 -11.45
C VAL A 188 5.84 -21.99 -10.55
N SER A 189 5.78 -21.80 -9.23
CA SER A 189 6.30 -22.79 -8.26
C SER A 189 5.44 -24.06 -8.24
N GLU A 190 4.12 -23.95 -8.34
CA GLU A 190 3.21 -25.11 -8.43
C GLU A 190 3.53 -25.93 -9.68
N ILE A 191 3.70 -25.27 -10.85
CA ILE A 191 4.05 -25.94 -12.11
C ILE A 191 5.42 -26.64 -12.01
N ALA A 192 6.40 -26.00 -11.37
CA ALA A 192 7.72 -26.58 -11.20
C ALA A 192 7.74 -27.83 -10.30
N LEU A 193 6.74 -28.00 -9.43
CA LEU A 193 6.55 -29.16 -8.56
C LEU A 193 5.74 -30.30 -9.24
N GLU A 194 4.99 -29.99 -10.29
CA GLU A 194 4.29 -30.99 -11.09
C GLU A 194 5.28 -31.72 -12.01
N LEU A 195 5.96 -32.72 -11.46
CA LEU A 195 6.93 -33.56 -12.14
C LEU A 195 6.22 -34.45 -13.17
N GLY A 196 6.26 -34.11 -14.46
CA GLY A 196 5.94 -35.10 -15.50
C GLY A 196 5.28 -34.63 -16.80
N GLU A 197 4.68 -33.46 -16.88
CA GLU A 197 4.02 -32.98 -18.11
C GLU A 197 4.59 -31.64 -18.61
N ALA A 198 5.87 -31.63 -18.93
CA ALA A 198 6.58 -30.43 -19.34
C ALA A 198 6.23 -29.91 -20.76
N ALA A 199 5.43 -30.65 -21.53
CA ALA A 199 5.22 -30.35 -22.95
C ALA A 199 4.35 -29.10 -23.24
N ASN A 200 3.70 -28.48 -22.24
CA ASN A 200 2.76 -27.37 -22.47
C ASN A 200 2.75 -26.31 -21.35
N MET A 201 3.91 -25.69 -21.10
CA MET A 201 4.11 -24.72 -20.01
C MET A 201 3.16 -23.53 -20.10
N GLY A 202 2.81 -23.06 -21.29
CA GLY A 202 1.85 -21.96 -21.48
C GLY A 202 0.43 -22.32 -21.04
N ASP A 203 -0.04 -23.53 -21.32
CA ASP A 203 -1.37 -23.99 -20.89
C ASP A 203 -1.42 -24.22 -19.38
N LEU A 204 -0.35 -24.74 -18.79
CA LEU A 204 -0.23 -24.88 -17.33
C LEU A 204 -0.29 -23.53 -16.63
N LEU A 205 0.43 -22.52 -17.15
CA LEU A 205 0.37 -21.14 -16.64
C LEU A 205 -1.05 -20.57 -16.74
N THR A 206 -1.69 -20.74 -17.89
CA THR A 206 -3.05 -20.22 -18.12
C THR A 206 -4.04 -20.87 -17.15
N ARG A 207 -4.01 -22.18 -16.98
CA ARG A 207 -4.86 -22.90 -16.02
C ARG A 207 -4.60 -22.48 -14.58
N GLY A 208 -3.34 -22.39 -14.18
CA GLY A 208 -2.95 -21.92 -12.85
C GLY A 208 -3.44 -20.50 -12.59
N ALA A 209 -3.24 -19.57 -13.53
CA ALA A 209 -3.70 -18.19 -13.41
C ALA A 209 -5.24 -18.07 -13.36
N GLN A 210 -5.95 -18.88 -14.16
CA GLN A 210 -7.41 -18.95 -14.10
C GLN A 210 -7.91 -19.49 -12.76
N GLY A 211 -7.30 -20.55 -12.23
CA GLY A 211 -7.65 -21.11 -10.93
C GLY A 211 -7.44 -20.10 -9.77
N TRP A 212 -6.39 -19.30 -9.83
CA TRP A 212 -6.16 -18.22 -8.88
C TRP A 212 -7.18 -17.09 -9.03
N ARG A 213 -7.48 -16.68 -10.26
CA ARG A 213 -8.54 -15.69 -10.53
C ARG A 213 -9.88 -16.15 -10.00
N ASP A 214 -10.26 -17.39 -10.24
CA ASP A 214 -11.56 -17.93 -9.82
C ASP A 214 -11.67 -18.00 -8.29
N ARG A 215 -10.57 -18.28 -7.58
CA ARG A 215 -10.52 -18.18 -6.10
C ARG A 215 -10.75 -16.75 -5.62
N ILE A 216 -10.01 -15.78 -6.18
CA ILE A 216 -10.16 -14.35 -5.85
C ILE A 216 -11.61 -13.91 -6.11
N TRP A 217 -12.16 -14.31 -7.22
CA TRP A 217 -13.54 -13.95 -7.58
C TRP A 217 -14.57 -14.60 -6.66
N GLY A 218 -14.31 -15.80 -6.18
CA GLY A 218 -15.14 -16.44 -5.14
C GLY A 218 -15.12 -15.69 -3.82
N GLU A 219 -13.97 -15.19 -3.40
CA GLU A 219 -13.83 -14.32 -2.22
C GLU A 219 -14.59 -13.00 -2.41
N ILE A 220 -14.38 -12.31 -3.55
CA ILE A 220 -15.08 -11.06 -3.89
C ILE A 220 -16.60 -11.27 -3.94
N GLU A 221 -17.08 -12.37 -4.54
CA GLU A 221 -18.51 -12.70 -4.59
C GLU A 221 -19.09 -12.87 -3.18
N SER A 222 -18.36 -13.55 -2.29
CA SER A 222 -18.76 -13.75 -0.91
C SER A 222 -18.84 -12.41 -0.15
N GLU A 223 -17.82 -11.57 -0.28
CA GLU A 223 -17.78 -10.23 0.32
C GLU A 223 -18.91 -9.33 -0.21
N TYR A 224 -19.10 -9.32 -1.53
CA TYR A 224 -20.15 -8.52 -2.17
C TYR A 224 -21.56 -8.98 -1.74
N SER A 225 -21.78 -10.29 -1.65
CA SER A 225 -23.06 -10.86 -1.23
C SER A 225 -23.40 -10.53 0.22
N ALA A 226 -22.39 -10.38 1.08
CA ALA A 226 -22.57 -9.98 2.48
C ALA A 226 -22.85 -8.48 2.67
N LEU A 227 -22.81 -7.66 1.61
CA LEU A 227 -23.15 -6.24 1.67
C LEU A 227 -24.66 -6.03 1.75
N THR A 228 -25.07 -4.96 2.44
CA THR A 228 -26.48 -4.50 2.41
C THR A 228 -26.83 -3.94 1.02
N GLU A 229 -28.14 -3.83 0.72
CA GLU A 229 -28.60 -3.33 -0.56
C GLU A 229 -28.05 -1.92 -0.88
N ILE A 230 -28.07 -1.01 0.09
CA ILE A 230 -27.51 0.33 -0.09
C ILE A 230 -25.99 0.30 -0.29
N GLN A 231 -25.26 -0.55 0.41
CA GLN A 231 -23.81 -0.70 0.21
C GLN A 231 -23.49 -1.21 -1.20
N ARG A 232 -24.23 -2.22 -1.68
CA ARG A 232 -24.11 -2.71 -3.06
C ARG A 232 -24.44 -1.64 -4.09
N ALA A 233 -25.51 -0.86 -3.88
CA ALA A 233 -25.87 0.23 -4.78
C ALA A 233 -24.79 1.32 -4.85
N VAL A 234 -24.26 1.73 -3.70
CA VAL A 234 -23.17 2.73 -3.62
C VAL A 234 -21.90 2.22 -4.29
N LEU A 235 -21.50 0.99 -4.02
CA LEU A 235 -20.31 0.36 -4.59
C LEU A 235 -20.42 0.20 -6.11
N ALA A 236 -21.58 -0.25 -6.60
CA ALA A 236 -21.84 -0.41 -8.03
C ALA A 236 -21.73 0.94 -8.79
N VAL A 237 -22.32 2.01 -8.26
CA VAL A 237 -22.26 3.35 -8.89
C VAL A 237 -20.82 3.89 -8.85
N LEU A 238 -20.05 3.63 -7.78
CA LEU A 238 -18.64 3.98 -7.71
C LEU A 238 -17.83 3.26 -8.80
N ILE A 239 -18.02 1.94 -8.96
CA ILE A 239 -17.33 1.14 -9.99
C ILE A 239 -17.64 1.65 -11.40
N GLU A 240 -18.90 1.96 -11.69
CA GLU A 240 -19.33 2.39 -13.02
C GLU A 240 -18.84 3.79 -13.39
N ARG A 241 -18.78 4.69 -12.41
CA ARG A 241 -18.38 6.08 -12.64
C ARG A 241 -16.89 6.34 -12.48
N GLY A 242 -16.19 5.49 -11.74
CA GLY A 242 -14.77 5.63 -11.50
C GLY A 242 -14.40 7.02 -10.99
N GLN A 243 -13.50 7.71 -11.66
CA GLN A 243 -13.03 9.05 -11.27
C GLN A 243 -14.12 10.14 -11.29
N ALA A 244 -15.20 9.94 -12.05
CA ALA A 244 -16.32 10.89 -12.09
C ALA A 244 -17.31 10.68 -10.94
N TYR A 245 -17.06 9.75 -10.03
CA TYR A 245 -17.93 9.45 -8.92
C TYR A 245 -17.98 10.58 -7.90
N SER A 246 -19.20 11.06 -7.66
CA SER A 246 -19.50 12.04 -6.60
C SER A 246 -20.68 11.49 -5.78
N PRO A 247 -20.45 11.03 -4.52
CA PRO A 247 -21.44 10.21 -3.81
C PRO A 247 -22.78 10.91 -3.53
N PHE A 248 -22.75 12.23 -3.38
CA PHE A 248 -23.93 13.02 -3.01
C PHE A 248 -24.48 13.87 -4.16
N SER A 249 -23.97 13.68 -5.38
CA SER A 249 -24.56 14.36 -6.55
C SER A 249 -25.97 13.84 -6.83
N GLU A 250 -26.79 14.69 -7.41
CA GLU A 250 -28.15 14.33 -7.81
C GLU A 250 -28.20 13.07 -8.70
N ASP A 251 -27.21 12.97 -9.62
CA ASP A 251 -27.08 11.82 -10.51
C ASP A 251 -26.72 10.53 -9.75
N SER A 252 -25.86 10.62 -8.73
CA SER A 252 -25.54 9.44 -7.91
C SER A 252 -26.71 9.02 -7.06
N MET A 253 -27.44 9.98 -6.46
CA MET A 253 -28.63 9.71 -5.68
C MET A 253 -29.72 9.03 -6.53
N LYS A 254 -29.95 9.50 -7.77
CA LYS A 254 -30.87 8.88 -8.73
C LYS A 254 -30.41 7.45 -9.10
N ALA A 255 -29.11 7.25 -9.30
CA ALA A 255 -28.56 5.95 -9.65
C ALA A 255 -28.71 4.93 -8.49
N TYR A 256 -28.56 5.36 -7.24
CA TYR A 256 -28.84 4.50 -6.07
C TYR A 256 -30.33 4.15 -5.99
N ALA A 257 -31.22 5.14 -6.14
CA ALA A 257 -32.67 4.94 -6.14
C ALA A 257 -33.11 3.92 -7.19
N ALA A 258 -32.57 4.03 -8.41
CA ALA A 258 -32.87 3.09 -9.49
C ALA A 258 -32.47 1.66 -9.17
N ARG A 259 -31.36 1.46 -8.42
CA ARG A 259 -30.90 0.12 -8.01
C ARG A 259 -31.67 -0.46 -6.84
N LEU A 260 -32.10 0.42 -5.93
CA LEU A 260 -32.87 0.01 -4.75
C LEU A 260 -34.35 -0.21 -5.05
N GLY A 261 -34.85 0.35 -6.17
CA GLY A 261 -36.27 0.35 -6.49
C GLY A 261 -37.10 1.36 -5.68
N HIS A 262 -36.47 2.19 -4.86
CA HIS A 262 -37.11 3.25 -4.07
C HIS A 262 -36.12 4.42 -3.81
N SER A 263 -36.68 5.58 -3.44
CA SER A 263 -35.90 6.78 -3.12
C SER A 263 -35.90 7.16 -1.64
N GLU A 264 -36.40 6.26 -0.76
CA GLU A 264 -36.50 6.51 0.67
C GLU A 264 -35.16 6.28 1.40
N PHE A 265 -34.17 7.11 1.09
CA PHE A 265 -32.90 7.13 1.82
C PHE A 265 -32.31 8.55 1.80
N SER A 266 -31.48 8.85 2.77
CA SER A 266 -30.87 10.16 2.96
C SER A 266 -29.39 10.16 2.58
N THR A 267 -28.80 11.35 2.46
CA THR A 267 -27.35 11.50 2.34
C THR A 267 -26.59 10.91 3.53
N ALA A 268 -27.19 10.93 4.73
CA ALA A 268 -26.64 10.26 5.91
C ALA A 268 -26.58 8.74 5.75
N THR A 269 -27.59 8.13 5.12
CA THR A 269 -27.61 6.70 4.80
C THR A 269 -26.50 6.35 3.80
N VAL A 270 -26.29 7.19 2.78
CA VAL A 270 -25.20 7.02 1.81
C VAL A 270 -23.84 7.17 2.49
N GLN A 271 -23.69 8.17 3.40
CA GLN A 271 -22.45 8.33 4.16
C GLN A 271 -22.15 7.10 5.03
N ALA A 272 -23.15 6.59 5.74
CA ALA A 272 -22.98 5.37 6.54
C ALA A 272 -22.59 4.15 5.69
N ALA A 273 -23.14 4.04 4.47
CA ALA A 273 -22.75 2.99 3.54
C ALA A 273 -21.29 3.15 3.07
N LEU A 274 -20.85 4.37 2.76
CA LEU A 274 -19.45 4.66 2.41
C LEU A 274 -18.49 4.34 3.56
N ASP A 275 -18.83 4.72 4.79
CA ASP A 275 -17.99 4.43 5.95
C ASP A 275 -17.90 2.92 6.19
N ALA A 276 -19.02 2.19 6.08
CA ALA A 276 -19.03 0.74 6.20
C ALA A 276 -18.23 0.03 5.09
N LEU A 277 -18.25 0.54 3.85
CA LEU A 277 -17.43 0.02 2.75
C LEU A 277 -15.93 0.28 2.98
N ARG A 278 -15.57 1.42 3.59
CA ARG A 278 -14.19 1.73 4.00
C ARG A 278 -13.72 0.80 5.13
N ASP A 279 -14.55 0.58 6.14
CA ASP A 279 -14.25 -0.34 7.25
C ASP A 279 -14.02 -1.78 6.78
N LYS A 280 -14.70 -2.16 5.68
CA LYS A 280 -14.51 -3.45 4.99
C LYS A 280 -13.30 -3.46 4.03
N ASN A 281 -12.56 -2.36 3.91
CA ASN A 281 -11.45 -2.19 2.98
C ASN A 281 -11.81 -2.43 1.49
N LEU A 282 -13.05 -2.14 1.10
CA LEU A 282 -13.48 -2.24 -0.31
C LEU A 282 -13.24 -0.94 -1.07
N ILE A 283 -13.32 0.19 -0.38
CA ILE A 283 -13.08 1.52 -0.93
C ILE A 283 -12.19 2.34 0.01
N TRP A 284 -11.54 3.36 -0.51
CA TRP A 284 -10.78 4.31 0.27
C TRP A 284 -11.14 5.75 -0.10
N LYS A 285 -10.88 6.67 0.82
CA LYS A 285 -11.13 8.09 0.63
C LYS A 285 -9.89 8.76 0.06
N GLU A 286 -9.92 9.10 -1.22
CA GLU A 286 -8.81 9.74 -1.92
C GLU A 286 -8.63 11.21 -1.54
N SER A 287 -9.76 11.91 -1.37
CA SER A 287 -9.82 13.30 -0.93
C SER A 287 -11.22 13.63 -0.38
N ARG A 288 -11.47 14.89 -0.05
CA ARG A 288 -12.79 15.31 0.41
C ARG A 288 -13.85 15.11 -0.69
N GLY A 289 -14.75 14.15 -0.47
CA GLY A 289 -15.84 13.81 -1.40
C GLY A 289 -15.44 12.90 -2.56
N ALA A 290 -14.17 12.51 -2.67
CA ALA A 290 -13.68 11.55 -3.66
C ALA A 290 -13.37 10.21 -2.99
N TYR A 291 -13.84 9.14 -3.62
CA TYR A 291 -13.66 7.75 -3.19
C TYR A 291 -13.20 6.90 -4.37
N ALA A 292 -12.36 5.93 -4.11
CA ALA A 292 -11.87 4.97 -5.10
C ALA A 292 -11.88 3.55 -4.52
N LEU A 293 -11.75 2.56 -5.38
CA LEU A 293 -11.64 1.16 -4.95
C LEU A 293 -10.29 0.91 -4.29
N GLU A 294 -10.28 0.08 -3.25
CA GLU A 294 -9.04 -0.41 -2.65
C GLU A 294 -8.33 -1.39 -3.59
N ASP A 295 -9.07 -2.26 -4.27
CA ASP A 295 -8.56 -3.24 -5.23
C ASP A 295 -9.33 -3.17 -6.56
N GLU A 296 -8.59 -2.96 -7.65
CA GLU A 296 -9.13 -2.95 -9.01
C GLU A 296 -9.69 -4.31 -9.46
N SER A 297 -9.29 -5.40 -8.82
CA SER A 297 -9.85 -6.74 -9.10
C SER A 297 -11.35 -6.79 -8.86
N LEU A 298 -11.86 -6.01 -7.88
CA LEU A 298 -13.28 -5.86 -7.61
C LEU A 298 -14.02 -5.23 -8.80
N ALA A 299 -13.44 -4.21 -9.43
CA ALA A 299 -14.04 -3.59 -10.62
C ALA A 299 -14.07 -4.55 -11.80
N LEU A 300 -12.99 -5.31 -12.02
CA LEU A 300 -12.91 -6.30 -13.09
C LEU A 300 -13.97 -7.39 -12.88
N TRP A 301 -14.00 -8.00 -11.69
CA TRP A 301 -15.00 -8.99 -11.33
C TRP A 301 -16.43 -8.46 -11.53
N PHE A 302 -16.73 -7.23 -11.04
CA PHE A 302 -18.06 -6.64 -11.16
C PHE A 302 -18.48 -6.45 -12.62
N ARG A 303 -17.59 -5.94 -13.47
CA ARG A 303 -17.88 -5.72 -14.89
C ARG A 303 -18.15 -7.02 -15.63
N GLU A 304 -17.40 -8.08 -15.31
CA GLU A 304 -17.55 -9.39 -15.98
C GLU A 304 -18.73 -10.20 -15.46
N THR A 305 -19.10 -10.04 -14.18
CA THR A 305 -20.16 -10.87 -13.56
C THR A 305 -21.49 -10.15 -13.35
N ARG A 306 -21.48 -8.81 -13.17
CA ARG A 306 -22.63 -7.98 -12.78
C ARG A 306 -22.86 -6.78 -13.70
N GLY A 307 -21.94 -6.44 -14.60
CA GLY A 307 -22.09 -5.35 -15.55
C GLY A 307 -23.20 -5.60 -16.56
N ALA A 308 -23.67 -4.54 -17.24
CA ALA A 308 -24.76 -4.60 -18.22
C ALA A 308 -24.46 -5.55 -19.43
N HIS A 309 -23.22 -5.98 -19.59
CA HIS A 309 -22.75 -6.94 -20.59
C HIS A 309 -22.22 -8.24 -20.00
N ALA A 310 -22.59 -8.57 -18.76
CA ALA A 310 -22.20 -9.81 -18.13
C ALA A 310 -22.72 -10.99 -18.98
N VAL A 311 -21.79 -11.78 -19.52
CA VAL A 311 -22.14 -13.07 -20.13
C VAL A 311 -22.61 -13.95 -18.97
N PRO A 312 -23.84 -14.52 -19.02
CA PRO A 312 -24.30 -15.40 -17.95
C PRO A 312 -23.29 -16.56 -17.79
N PRO A 313 -22.97 -16.96 -16.54
CA PRO A 313 -22.06 -18.08 -16.32
C PRO A 313 -22.67 -19.30 -17.05
N LYS A 314 -21.86 -19.96 -17.89
CA LYS A 314 -22.23 -21.25 -18.45
C LYS A 314 -22.41 -22.18 -17.27
N LEU A 315 -23.66 -22.43 -16.86
CA LEU A 315 -24.02 -23.52 -15.96
C LEU A 315 -23.45 -24.78 -16.61
N GLY A 316 -22.41 -25.33 -16.00
CA GLY A 316 -21.75 -26.53 -16.48
C GLY A 316 -22.76 -27.69 -16.53
N ALA A 317 -22.79 -28.35 -17.68
CA ALA A 317 -23.40 -29.65 -17.83
C ALA A 317 -22.50 -30.74 -17.25
#